data_ea1c4a41837197eb92d9e906c56109c6
#
_entry.id   ea1c4a41837197eb92d9e906c56109c6
#
_cell.length_a   1.000
_cell.length_b   1.000
_cell.length_c   1.000
_cell.angle_alpha   90.00
_cell.angle_beta   90.00
_cell.angle_gamma   90.00
#
_symmetry.space_group_name_H-M   'P 1'
#
loop_
_entity.id
_entity.type
_entity.pdbx_description
1 polymer ?
#
loop_
_entity_poly.entity_id
_entity_poly.type
_entity_poly.pdbx_seq_one_letter_code
_entity_poly.pdbx_strand_id
1 'polypeptide(L)'
;VLEVGCGEGGNLLPFAELGCDTIGIDIAVSRIEQAKNFFITKKQKGTFIASDIFLLNDLQKHFPLILIHDVIEHIDNKELFLHSLKNYLSPNGVIFIAFPAWQMPFGGHQQIARSKVISHMPFIHLLPRILYQGILRIFSEQESTIQELLTIKQTRCTIEMLRKTVKQTGYQIINEQLYFINPHYKIKFGLAPRKLNRMIAHIPFIRNVFSTSCFYLIKPT
;
A
#
# COMPACT_ATOMS: atom_id res chain seq x y z
N VAL A 1 11.13 -13.68 -3.11
CA VAL A 1 10.32 -12.45 -3.06
C VAL A 1 10.01 -12.13 -1.61
N LEU A 2 10.15 -10.87 -1.22
CA LEU A 2 9.70 -10.35 0.08
C LEU A 2 8.47 -9.46 -0.12
N GLU A 3 7.45 -9.58 0.73
CA GLU A 3 6.36 -8.61 0.80
C GLU A 3 6.30 -8.02 2.22
N VAL A 4 6.34 -6.68 2.30
CA VAL A 4 6.15 -5.93 3.54
C VAL A 4 4.71 -5.44 3.61
N GLY A 5 4.01 -5.76 4.72
CA GLY A 5 2.57 -5.60 4.84
C GLY A 5 1.81 -6.63 4.01
N CYS A 6 2.18 -7.91 4.14
CA CYS A 6 1.64 -8.97 3.28
C CYS A 6 0.17 -9.32 3.52
N GLY A 7 -0.42 -8.82 4.62
CA GLY A 7 -1.79 -9.17 4.99
C GLY A 7 -2.01 -10.68 5.00
N GLU A 8 -2.97 -11.14 4.23
CA GLU A 8 -3.35 -12.56 4.10
C GLU A 8 -2.50 -13.32 3.05
N GLY A 9 -1.43 -12.72 2.51
CA GLY A 9 -0.49 -13.38 1.59
C GLY A 9 -0.95 -13.47 0.13
N GLY A 10 -2.04 -12.83 -0.23
CA GLY A 10 -2.64 -12.96 -1.57
C GLY A 10 -1.71 -12.56 -2.72
N ASN A 11 -0.90 -11.52 -2.55
CA ASN A 11 0.03 -11.06 -3.58
C ASN A 11 1.26 -11.97 -3.73
N LEU A 12 1.61 -12.74 -2.69
CA LEU A 12 2.73 -13.69 -2.74
C LEU A 12 2.36 -15.00 -3.42
N LEU A 13 1.06 -15.37 -3.45
CA LEU A 13 0.62 -16.64 -4.00
C LEU A 13 1.08 -16.89 -5.44
N PRO A 14 0.94 -15.97 -6.41
CA PRO A 14 1.40 -16.19 -7.78
C PRO A 14 2.92 -16.48 -7.87
N PHE A 15 3.71 -15.87 -6.99
CA PHE A 15 5.16 -16.12 -6.96
C PHE A 15 5.48 -17.50 -6.38
N ALA A 16 4.75 -17.93 -5.35
CA ALA A 16 4.89 -19.28 -4.79
C ALA A 16 4.49 -20.35 -5.81
N GLU A 17 3.41 -20.12 -6.58
CA GLU A 17 2.96 -21.01 -7.67
C GLU A 17 4.00 -21.12 -8.78
N LEU A 18 4.82 -20.09 -9.01
CA LEU A 18 5.96 -20.10 -9.93
C LEU A 18 7.22 -20.73 -9.31
N GLY A 19 7.15 -21.26 -8.08
CA GLY A 19 8.27 -21.89 -7.40
C GLY A 19 9.26 -20.92 -6.75
N CYS A 20 8.91 -19.65 -6.60
CA CYS A 20 9.75 -18.68 -5.89
C CYS A 20 9.68 -18.88 -4.38
N ASP A 21 10.83 -18.71 -3.70
CA ASP A 21 10.82 -18.51 -2.24
C ASP A 21 10.10 -17.21 -1.89
N THR A 22 9.08 -17.31 -1.04
CA THR A 22 8.26 -16.16 -0.62
C THR A 22 8.33 -15.96 0.88
N ILE A 23 8.54 -14.70 1.29
CA ILE A 23 8.48 -14.28 2.69
C ILE A 23 7.49 -13.10 2.79
N GLY A 24 6.52 -13.24 3.68
CA GLY A 24 5.57 -12.19 4.01
C GLY A 24 5.79 -11.67 5.43
N ILE A 25 5.80 -10.36 5.60
CA ILE A 25 5.91 -9.69 6.89
C ILE A 25 4.68 -8.82 7.10
N ASP A 26 4.06 -8.90 8.25
CA ASP A 26 2.97 -8.02 8.66
C ASP A 26 3.01 -7.79 10.18
N ILE A 27 2.58 -6.62 10.64
CA ILE A 27 2.52 -6.31 12.08
C ILE A 27 1.36 -7.03 12.78
N ALA A 28 0.31 -7.38 12.04
CA ALA A 28 -0.89 -8.00 12.56
C ALA A 28 -0.75 -9.52 12.63
N VAL A 29 -0.60 -10.06 13.86
CA VAL A 29 -0.51 -11.51 14.10
C VAL A 29 -1.66 -12.28 13.46
N SER A 30 -2.89 -11.76 13.56
CA SER A 30 -4.09 -12.39 12.96
C SER A 30 -4.01 -12.49 11.43
N ARG A 31 -3.42 -11.50 10.75
CA ARG A 31 -3.20 -11.54 9.31
C ARG A 31 -2.16 -12.58 8.91
N ILE A 32 -1.10 -12.70 9.69
CA ILE A 32 -0.07 -13.73 9.48
C ILE A 32 -0.65 -15.15 9.64
N GLU A 33 -1.50 -15.38 10.62
CA GLU A 33 -2.17 -16.68 10.76
C GLU A 33 -3.12 -16.97 9.58
N GLN A 34 -3.84 -15.98 9.11
CA GLN A 34 -4.65 -16.09 7.89
C GLN A 34 -3.80 -16.43 6.66
N ALA A 35 -2.64 -15.76 6.49
CA ALA A 35 -1.72 -16.02 5.38
C ALA A 35 -1.18 -17.46 5.40
N LYS A 36 -0.77 -17.97 6.58
CA LYS A 36 -0.32 -19.36 6.74
C LYS A 36 -1.43 -20.35 6.33
N ASN A 37 -2.65 -20.16 6.85
CA ASN A 37 -3.79 -21.01 6.53
C ASN A 37 -4.16 -20.94 5.04
N PHE A 38 -4.11 -19.74 4.44
CA PHE A 38 -4.35 -19.54 3.03
C PHE A 38 -3.36 -20.32 2.17
N PHE A 39 -2.05 -20.25 2.47
CA PHE A 39 -1.02 -21.00 1.76
C PHE A 39 -1.15 -22.51 1.91
N ILE A 40 -1.48 -23.00 3.12
CA ILE A 40 -1.80 -24.42 3.34
C ILE A 40 -2.97 -24.87 2.44
N THR A 41 -4.05 -24.09 2.42
CA THR A 41 -5.23 -24.37 1.56
C THR A 41 -4.88 -24.41 0.08
N LYS A 42 -3.96 -23.55 -0.34
CA LYS A 42 -3.46 -23.50 -1.72
C LYS A 42 -2.36 -24.52 -2.02
N LYS A 43 -1.97 -25.34 -1.02
CA LYS A 43 -0.86 -26.31 -1.13
C LYS A 43 0.45 -25.66 -1.57
N GLN A 44 0.68 -24.42 -1.16
CA GLN A 44 1.90 -23.67 -1.45
C GLN A 44 2.74 -23.49 -0.19
N LYS A 45 4.04 -23.24 -0.39
CA LYS A 45 4.99 -22.95 0.67
C LYS A 45 5.27 -21.45 0.72
N GLY A 46 5.40 -20.90 1.92
CA GLY A 46 5.79 -19.51 2.17
C GLY A 46 6.13 -19.35 3.65
N THR A 47 6.98 -18.36 3.94
CA THR A 47 7.33 -18.00 5.32
C THR A 47 6.59 -16.72 5.69
N PHE A 48 5.90 -16.72 6.83
CA PHE A 48 5.12 -15.57 7.29
C PHE A 48 5.54 -15.19 8.71
N ILE A 49 5.93 -13.91 8.89
CA ILE A 49 6.53 -13.37 10.11
C ILE A 49 5.67 -12.22 10.62
N ALA A 50 5.17 -12.34 11.87
CA ALA A 50 4.47 -11.24 12.54
C ALA A 50 5.51 -10.32 13.18
N SER A 51 5.85 -9.23 12.53
CA SER A 51 6.84 -8.26 13.02
C SER A 51 6.71 -6.92 12.30
N ASP A 52 7.23 -5.88 12.94
CA ASP A 52 7.57 -4.64 12.26
C ASP A 52 8.86 -4.81 11.46
N ILE A 53 8.88 -4.39 10.20
CA ILE A 53 10.07 -4.48 9.33
C ILE A 53 11.28 -3.75 9.94
N PHE A 54 11.07 -2.69 10.71
CA PHE A 54 12.15 -1.95 11.38
C PHE A 54 12.79 -2.71 12.54
N LEU A 55 12.13 -3.76 13.06
CA LEU A 55 12.63 -4.58 14.18
C LEU A 55 13.26 -5.89 13.73
N LEU A 56 13.20 -6.21 12.45
CA LEU A 56 13.75 -7.44 11.88
C LEU A 56 15.26 -7.32 11.65
N ASN A 57 16.04 -7.66 12.66
CA ASN A 57 17.51 -7.68 12.54
C ASN A 57 18.08 -8.99 12.00
N ASP A 58 17.30 -10.08 12.04
CA ASP A 58 17.78 -11.43 11.75
C ASP A 58 17.44 -11.93 10.34
N LEU A 59 16.76 -11.14 9.52
CA LEU A 59 16.45 -11.51 8.16
C LEU A 59 17.68 -11.29 7.24
N GLN A 60 18.69 -12.16 7.37
CA GLN A 60 19.94 -12.12 6.59
C GLN A 60 19.73 -12.63 5.14
N LYS A 61 18.64 -12.21 4.50
CA LYS A 61 18.36 -12.56 3.11
C LYS A 61 18.25 -11.30 2.27
N HIS A 62 18.78 -11.38 1.06
CA HIS A 62 18.65 -10.34 0.07
C HIS A 62 17.68 -10.80 -1.03
N PHE A 63 16.73 -9.93 -1.36
CA PHE A 63 15.62 -10.25 -2.26
C PHE A 63 15.77 -9.52 -3.59
N PRO A 64 15.65 -10.23 -4.73
CA PRO A 64 15.60 -9.57 -6.04
C PRO A 64 14.33 -8.75 -6.25
N LEU A 65 13.27 -9.04 -5.50
CA LEU A 65 12.00 -8.30 -5.55
C LEU A 65 11.43 -8.12 -4.14
N ILE A 66 11.14 -6.86 -3.80
CA ILE A 66 10.38 -6.49 -2.60
C ILE A 66 9.04 -5.90 -3.05
N LEU A 67 7.94 -6.36 -2.48
CA LEU A 67 6.59 -5.87 -2.72
C LEU A 67 6.13 -5.01 -1.55
N ILE A 68 5.49 -3.88 -1.87
CA ILE A 68 4.85 -2.96 -0.94
C ILE A 68 3.51 -2.59 -1.56
N HIS A 69 2.42 -3.19 -1.09
CA HIS A 69 1.09 -2.99 -1.65
C HIS A 69 0.13 -2.49 -0.58
N ASP A 70 -0.41 -1.30 -0.77
CA ASP A 70 -1.31 -0.60 0.18
C ASP A 70 -0.70 -0.49 1.60
N VAL A 71 0.59 -0.12 1.68
CA VAL A 71 1.36 0.03 2.93
C VAL A 71 1.99 1.42 3.05
N ILE A 72 2.57 1.94 1.96
CA ILE A 72 3.36 3.19 2.01
C ILE A 72 2.54 4.39 2.53
N GLU A 73 1.24 4.41 2.31
CA GLU A 73 0.32 5.45 2.80
C GLU A 73 0.10 5.40 4.31
N HIS A 74 0.43 4.29 4.96
CA HIS A 74 0.34 4.12 6.41
C HIS A 74 1.67 4.44 7.13
N ILE A 75 2.77 4.54 6.40
CA ILE A 75 4.10 4.79 6.95
C ILE A 75 4.29 6.28 7.22
N ASP A 76 4.62 6.65 8.45
CA ASP A 76 4.87 8.04 8.85
C ASP A 76 6.17 8.55 8.20
N ASN A 77 7.30 7.91 8.48
CA ASN A 77 8.59 8.26 7.91
C ASN A 77 8.92 7.39 6.69
N LYS A 78 8.41 7.79 5.51
CA LYS A 78 8.61 7.07 4.26
C LYS A 78 10.08 7.05 3.80
N GLU A 79 10.86 8.07 4.14
CA GLU A 79 12.28 8.14 3.80
C GLU A 79 13.07 7.08 4.58
N LEU A 80 12.87 7.00 5.90
CA LEU A 80 13.47 5.96 6.73
C LEU A 80 13.06 4.57 6.27
N PHE A 81 11.76 4.38 5.95
CA PHE A 81 11.24 3.12 5.46
C PHE A 81 11.92 2.67 4.16
N LEU A 82 11.94 3.52 3.13
CA LEU A 82 12.61 3.16 1.87
C LEU A 82 14.12 2.96 2.05
N HIS A 83 14.73 3.74 2.95
CA HIS A 83 16.15 3.56 3.25
C HIS A 83 16.44 2.20 3.90
N SER A 84 15.63 1.77 4.88
CA SER A 84 15.81 0.48 5.56
C SER A 84 15.67 -0.71 4.62
N LEU A 85 14.81 -0.60 3.58
CA LEU A 85 14.61 -1.68 2.61
C LEU A 85 15.86 -1.99 1.77
N LYS A 86 16.84 -1.09 1.69
CA LYS A 86 18.14 -1.37 1.04
C LYS A 86 18.87 -2.55 1.67
N ASN A 87 18.70 -2.74 2.98
CA ASN A 87 19.34 -3.83 3.72
C ASN A 87 18.83 -5.22 3.31
N TYR A 88 17.65 -5.27 2.70
CA TYR A 88 17.00 -6.51 2.28
C TYR A 88 17.04 -6.72 0.76
N LEU A 89 17.50 -5.73 0.00
CA LEU A 89 17.47 -5.77 -1.45
C LEU A 89 18.76 -6.39 -2.00
N SER A 90 18.64 -7.32 -2.91
CA SER A 90 19.80 -7.87 -3.67
C SER A 90 20.47 -6.77 -4.51
N PRO A 91 21.76 -6.93 -4.86
CA PRO A 91 22.37 -6.12 -5.90
C PRO A 91 21.50 -6.15 -7.15
N ASN A 92 21.11 -5.21 -7.83
CA ASN A 92 20.16 -5.18 -8.96
C ASN A 92 18.70 -5.55 -8.61
N GLY A 93 18.35 -5.70 -7.33
CA GLY A 93 16.99 -5.92 -6.91
C GLY A 93 16.10 -4.70 -7.14
N VAL A 94 14.80 -4.93 -7.20
CA VAL A 94 13.78 -3.90 -7.43
C VAL A 94 12.72 -3.92 -6.34
N ILE A 95 12.11 -2.76 -6.10
CA ILE A 95 10.97 -2.64 -5.19
C ILE A 95 9.75 -2.27 -6.04
N PHE A 96 8.69 -3.05 -5.92
CA PHE A 96 7.37 -2.72 -6.45
C PHE A 96 6.55 -2.04 -5.35
N ILE A 97 6.03 -0.85 -5.63
CA ILE A 97 5.17 -0.09 -4.72
C ILE A 97 3.83 0.14 -5.38
N ALA A 98 2.74 -0.24 -4.72
CA ALA A 98 1.39 0.07 -5.13
C ALA A 98 0.65 0.77 -3.99
N PHE A 99 -0.09 1.84 -4.30
CA PHE A 99 -0.87 2.59 -3.30
C PHE A 99 -1.97 3.42 -3.97
N PRO A 100 -3.08 3.71 -3.25
CA PRO A 100 -4.09 4.68 -3.69
C PRO A 100 -3.56 6.10 -3.48
N ALA A 101 -3.71 6.97 -4.48
CA ALA A 101 -3.34 8.37 -4.30
C ALA A 101 -4.22 9.05 -3.25
N TRP A 102 -3.62 9.85 -2.34
CA TRP A 102 -4.35 10.47 -1.24
C TRP A 102 -5.60 11.26 -1.66
N GLN A 103 -5.53 12.01 -2.77
CA GLN A 103 -6.65 12.86 -3.22
C GLN A 103 -7.71 12.11 -4.02
N MET A 104 -7.57 10.81 -4.28
CA MET A 104 -8.63 10.07 -4.97
C MET A 104 -9.88 9.97 -4.08
N PRO A 105 -11.09 9.68 -4.63
CA PRO A 105 -12.36 9.76 -3.88
C PRO A 105 -12.37 9.04 -2.54
N PHE A 106 -11.64 7.95 -2.43
CA PHE A 106 -11.57 7.09 -1.24
C PHE A 106 -10.14 6.91 -0.71
N GLY A 107 -9.23 7.84 -1.02
CA GLY A 107 -7.83 7.79 -0.60
C GLY A 107 -7.60 7.86 0.91
N GLY A 108 -8.60 8.26 1.67
CA GLY A 108 -8.57 8.28 3.13
C GLY A 108 -9.07 6.99 3.79
N HIS A 109 -9.31 5.93 3.03
CA HIS A 109 -9.77 4.62 3.50
C HIS A 109 -11.08 4.66 4.31
N GLN A 110 -11.92 5.68 4.10
CA GLN A 110 -13.19 5.84 4.83
C GLN A 110 -14.18 4.67 4.63
N GLN A 111 -13.89 3.75 3.72
CA GLN A 111 -14.68 2.53 3.54
C GLN A 111 -14.64 1.60 4.76
N ILE A 112 -13.65 1.76 5.66
CA ILE A 112 -13.59 1.00 6.93
C ILE A 112 -14.62 1.49 7.96
N ALA A 113 -15.24 2.66 7.75
CA ALA A 113 -16.26 3.22 8.61
C ALA A 113 -17.50 2.30 8.68
N ARG A 114 -18.10 2.19 9.86
CA ARG A 114 -19.31 1.38 10.09
C ARG A 114 -20.55 2.04 9.48
N SER A 115 -20.62 3.36 9.50
CA SER A 115 -21.68 4.12 8.86
C SER A 115 -21.63 3.96 7.35
N LYS A 116 -22.72 3.46 6.76
CA LYS A 116 -22.85 3.36 5.29
C LYS A 116 -22.76 4.73 4.60
N VAL A 117 -23.18 5.80 5.26
CA VAL A 117 -23.08 7.16 4.72
C VAL A 117 -21.60 7.54 4.61
N ILE A 118 -20.84 7.44 5.70
CA ILE A 118 -19.42 7.80 5.73
C ILE A 118 -18.61 6.91 4.76
N SER A 119 -18.84 5.60 4.80
CA SER A 119 -18.07 4.64 3.96
C SER A 119 -18.27 4.84 2.46
N HIS A 120 -19.37 5.48 2.04
CA HIS A 120 -19.66 5.77 0.63
C HIS A 120 -19.50 7.25 0.25
N MET A 121 -19.13 8.12 1.20
CA MET A 121 -18.96 9.56 0.94
C MET A 121 -17.56 9.85 0.38
N PRO A 122 -17.44 10.17 -0.92
CA PRO A 122 -16.14 10.45 -1.53
C PRO A 122 -15.56 11.77 -0.98
N PHE A 123 -14.23 11.86 -0.96
CA PHE A 123 -13.47 13.08 -0.63
C PHE A 123 -13.63 13.62 0.80
N ILE A 124 -14.42 13.00 1.67
CA ILE A 124 -14.64 13.48 3.05
C ILE A 124 -13.34 13.59 3.85
N HIS A 125 -12.37 12.71 3.57
CA HIS A 125 -11.04 12.71 4.19
C HIS A 125 -10.22 13.96 3.86
N LEU A 126 -10.56 14.71 2.80
CA LEU A 126 -9.87 15.94 2.44
C LEU A 126 -10.26 17.13 3.32
N LEU A 127 -11.38 17.07 4.04
CA LEU A 127 -11.79 18.10 4.98
C LEU A 127 -10.72 18.40 6.04
N PRO A 128 -10.64 19.60 6.60
CA PRO A 128 -9.80 19.89 7.75
C PRO A 128 -10.01 18.87 8.88
N ARG A 129 -8.93 18.53 9.61
CA ARG A 129 -8.94 17.46 10.63
C ARG A 129 -10.10 17.59 11.61
N ILE A 130 -10.35 18.81 12.11
CA ILE A 130 -11.41 19.09 13.09
C ILE A 130 -12.80 18.78 12.52
N LEU A 131 -13.08 19.20 11.28
CA LEU A 131 -14.35 18.93 10.61
C LEU A 131 -14.53 17.44 10.31
N TYR A 132 -13.48 16.79 9.79
CA TYR A 132 -13.51 15.36 9.51
C TYR A 132 -13.79 14.54 10.77
N GLN A 133 -13.06 14.80 11.85
CA GLN A 133 -13.24 14.14 13.14
C GLN A 133 -14.63 14.41 13.73
N GLY A 134 -15.13 15.65 13.64
CA GLY A 134 -16.48 16.01 14.08
C GLY A 134 -17.56 15.22 13.36
N ILE A 135 -17.46 15.10 12.02
CA ILE A 135 -18.41 14.32 11.22
C ILE A 135 -18.36 12.84 11.61
N LEU A 136 -17.17 12.23 11.75
CA LEU A 136 -17.04 10.84 12.17
C LEU A 136 -17.73 10.58 13.51
N ARG A 137 -17.61 11.50 14.48
CA ARG A 137 -18.29 11.41 15.78
C ARG A 137 -19.81 11.58 15.68
N ILE A 138 -20.30 12.51 14.86
CA ILE A 138 -21.75 12.68 14.61
C ILE A 138 -22.38 11.39 14.08
N PHE A 139 -21.64 10.65 13.22
CA PHE A 139 -22.09 9.36 12.70
C PHE A 139 -21.77 8.17 13.63
N SER A 140 -21.40 8.44 14.89
CA SER A 140 -21.16 7.44 15.94
C SER A 140 -20.12 6.37 15.55
N GLU A 141 -19.07 6.77 14.82
CA GLU A 141 -17.95 5.88 14.54
C GLU A 141 -17.19 5.54 15.84
N GLN A 142 -16.65 4.33 15.90
CA GLN A 142 -15.82 3.91 17.02
C GLN A 142 -14.55 4.74 17.10
N GLU A 143 -14.11 5.08 18.32
CA GLU A 143 -12.91 5.91 18.51
C GLU A 143 -11.66 5.25 17.88
N SER A 144 -11.54 3.91 17.89
CA SER A 144 -10.47 3.18 17.19
C SER A 144 -10.48 3.45 15.69
N THR A 145 -11.65 3.39 15.04
CA THR A 145 -11.82 3.71 13.61
C THR A 145 -11.50 5.18 13.34
N ILE A 146 -11.94 6.10 14.21
CA ILE A 146 -11.63 7.52 14.08
C ILE A 146 -10.11 7.74 14.13
N GLN A 147 -9.42 7.14 15.09
CA GLN A 147 -7.98 7.28 15.23
C GLN A 147 -7.23 6.69 14.02
N GLU A 148 -7.66 5.53 13.53
CA GLU A 148 -7.10 4.91 12.32
C GLU A 148 -7.24 5.84 11.10
N LEU A 149 -8.44 6.37 10.83
CA LEU A 149 -8.71 7.29 9.74
C LEU A 149 -7.92 8.61 9.85
N LEU A 150 -7.75 9.12 11.08
CA LEU A 150 -6.94 10.31 11.34
C LEU A 150 -5.43 10.04 11.17
N THR A 151 -4.97 8.84 11.51
CA THR A 151 -3.60 8.40 11.27
C THR A 151 -3.32 8.31 9.76
N ILE A 152 -4.19 7.66 8.99
CA ILE A 152 -4.09 7.61 7.53
C ILE A 152 -4.08 9.01 6.92
N LYS A 153 -4.89 9.94 7.45
CA LYS A 153 -4.87 11.34 7.02
C LYS A 153 -3.52 12.02 7.31
N GLN A 154 -2.86 11.69 8.39
CA GLN A 154 -1.54 12.22 8.75
C GLN A 154 -0.45 11.64 7.87
N THR A 155 -0.42 10.32 7.71
CA THR A 155 0.62 9.58 6.98
C THR A 155 0.46 9.65 5.47
N ARG A 156 -0.71 9.92 4.95
CA ARG A 156 -1.08 10.07 3.53
C ARG A 156 0.06 9.95 2.52
N CYS A 157 -0.22 9.42 1.34
CA CYS A 157 0.76 9.38 0.26
C CYS A 157 0.20 10.00 -1.02
N THR A 158 0.91 10.98 -1.60
CA THR A 158 0.61 11.53 -2.92
C THR A 158 1.66 11.06 -3.92
N ILE A 159 1.33 11.14 -5.20
CA ILE A 159 2.27 10.81 -6.27
C ILE A 159 3.53 11.69 -6.17
N GLU A 160 3.37 12.97 -5.88
CA GLU A 160 4.46 13.92 -5.74
C GLU A 160 5.33 13.61 -4.52
N MET A 161 4.71 13.27 -3.39
CA MET A 161 5.45 12.84 -2.18
C MET A 161 6.28 11.60 -2.46
N LEU A 162 5.69 10.54 -3.04
CA LEU A 162 6.43 9.33 -3.33
C LEU A 162 7.60 9.60 -4.28
N ARG A 163 7.39 10.32 -5.38
CA ARG A 163 8.46 10.65 -6.33
C ARG A 163 9.62 11.41 -5.68
N LYS A 164 9.29 12.36 -4.78
CA LYS A 164 10.29 13.10 -4.01
C LYS A 164 11.06 12.17 -3.08
N THR A 165 10.35 11.35 -2.29
CA THR A 165 10.95 10.41 -1.34
C THR A 165 11.86 9.39 -2.03
N VAL A 166 11.40 8.80 -3.14
CA VAL A 166 12.20 7.88 -3.96
C VAL A 166 13.53 8.50 -4.37
N LYS A 167 13.50 9.75 -4.88
CA LYS A 167 14.71 10.47 -5.27
C LYS A 167 15.62 10.78 -4.06
N GLN A 168 15.05 11.24 -2.94
CA GLN A 168 15.81 11.59 -1.74
C GLN A 168 16.49 10.39 -1.08
N THR A 169 15.89 9.20 -1.22
CA THR A 169 16.45 7.96 -0.65
C THR A 169 17.43 7.23 -1.57
N GLY A 170 17.81 7.84 -2.71
CA GLY A 170 18.79 7.26 -3.65
C GLY A 170 18.20 6.05 -4.41
N TYR A 171 16.94 6.16 -4.80
CA TYR A 171 16.32 5.27 -5.76
C TYR A 171 15.96 6.02 -7.04
N GLN A 172 15.84 5.30 -8.14
CA GLN A 172 15.27 5.78 -9.40
C GLN A 172 13.99 5.01 -9.75
N ILE A 173 13.03 5.73 -10.32
CA ILE A 173 11.80 5.13 -10.85
C ILE A 173 12.12 4.57 -12.23
N ILE A 174 12.00 3.25 -12.40
CA ILE A 174 12.22 2.57 -13.69
C ILE A 174 10.91 2.31 -14.43
N ASN A 175 9.80 2.25 -13.72
CA ASN A 175 8.47 2.19 -14.31
C ASN A 175 7.46 2.88 -13.40
N GLU A 176 6.49 3.57 -14.02
CA GLU A 176 5.36 4.19 -13.34
C GLU A 176 4.10 3.92 -14.14
N GLN A 177 3.07 3.41 -13.48
CA GLN A 177 1.76 3.23 -14.10
C GLN A 177 0.66 3.72 -13.17
N LEU A 178 -0.07 4.74 -13.60
CA LEU A 178 -1.23 5.25 -12.88
C LEU A 178 -2.50 4.62 -13.45
N TYR A 179 -3.41 4.18 -12.58
CA TYR A 179 -4.68 3.56 -12.96
C TYR A 179 -5.85 4.45 -12.57
N PHE A 180 -6.73 4.71 -13.54
CA PHE A 180 -8.05 5.30 -13.30
C PHE A 180 -9.00 4.25 -12.71
N ILE A 181 -8.96 3.01 -13.21
CA ILE A 181 -9.65 1.85 -12.63
C ILE A 181 -8.58 0.87 -12.16
N ASN A 182 -8.46 0.71 -10.85
CA ASN A 182 -7.51 -0.19 -10.21
C ASN A 182 -7.68 -1.63 -10.76
N PRO A 183 -6.60 -2.33 -11.12
CA PRO A 183 -6.66 -3.73 -11.55
C PRO A 183 -7.41 -4.66 -10.59
N HIS A 184 -7.31 -4.42 -9.28
CA HIS A 184 -8.04 -5.18 -8.26
C HIS A 184 -9.57 -5.07 -8.39
N TYR A 185 -10.07 -3.97 -8.98
CA TYR A 185 -11.52 -3.77 -9.19
C TYR A 185 -12.13 -4.75 -10.19
N LYS A 186 -11.32 -5.43 -11.02
CA LYS A 186 -11.79 -6.52 -11.87
C LYS A 186 -12.33 -7.68 -11.02
N ILE A 187 -11.61 -8.04 -9.95
CA ILE A 187 -12.03 -9.13 -9.05
C ILE A 187 -13.16 -8.67 -8.14
N LYS A 188 -13.07 -7.45 -7.60
CA LYS A 188 -14.02 -6.95 -6.60
C LYS A 188 -15.36 -6.48 -7.19
N PHE A 189 -15.34 -5.88 -8.38
CA PHE A 189 -16.50 -5.20 -8.99
C PHE A 189 -16.76 -5.58 -10.46
N GLY A 190 -15.98 -6.47 -11.05
CA GLY A 190 -16.09 -6.82 -12.48
C GLY A 190 -15.61 -5.72 -13.44
N LEU A 191 -14.98 -4.65 -12.93
CA LEU A 191 -14.54 -3.51 -13.72
C LEU A 191 -13.20 -3.79 -14.39
N ALA A 192 -13.13 -3.68 -15.72
CA ALA A 192 -11.89 -3.84 -16.45
C ALA A 192 -10.86 -2.74 -16.06
N PRO A 193 -9.59 -3.09 -15.78
CA PRO A 193 -8.55 -2.14 -15.47
C PRO A 193 -8.41 -1.07 -16.56
N ARG A 194 -8.28 0.20 -16.14
CA ARG A 194 -8.04 1.31 -17.08
C ARG A 194 -6.88 2.16 -16.58
N LYS A 195 -5.88 2.33 -17.43
CA LYS A 195 -4.80 3.28 -17.18
C LYS A 195 -5.35 4.70 -17.14
N LEU A 196 -4.72 5.56 -16.35
CA LEU A 196 -5.03 6.99 -16.37
C LEU A 196 -4.69 7.58 -17.73
N ASN A 197 -5.56 8.45 -18.23
CA ASN A 197 -5.31 9.17 -19.48
C ASN A 197 -3.97 9.92 -19.41
N ARG A 198 -3.17 9.82 -20.47
CA ARG A 198 -1.80 10.36 -20.51
C ARG A 198 -1.77 11.88 -20.26
N MET A 199 -2.73 12.63 -20.77
CA MET A 199 -2.80 14.08 -20.56
C MET A 199 -3.00 14.38 -19.06
N ILE A 200 -3.95 13.73 -18.41
CA ILE A 200 -4.22 13.91 -16.97
C ILE A 200 -3.02 13.47 -16.14
N ALA A 201 -2.36 12.37 -16.51
CA ALA A 201 -1.19 11.84 -15.81
C ALA A 201 0.00 12.82 -15.76
N HIS A 202 0.08 13.77 -16.71
CA HIS A 202 1.12 14.80 -16.75
C HIS A 202 0.79 16.04 -15.90
N ILE A 203 -0.47 16.21 -15.45
CA ILE A 203 -0.84 17.39 -14.66
C ILE A 203 -0.61 17.11 -13.18
N PRO A 204 0.41 17.74 -12.54
CA PRO A 204 0.67 17.58 -11.12
C PRO A 204 -0.59 17.86 -10.27
N PHE A 205 -0.72 17.17 -9.15
CA PHE A 205 -1.83 17.23 -8.22
C PHE A 205 -3.17 16.72 -8.78
N ILE A 206 -3.58 17.11 -9.99
CA ILE A 206 -4.83 16.65 -10.63
C ILE A 206 -4.81 15.15 -10.85
N ARG A 207 -3.67 14.59 -11.30
CA ARG A 207 -3.52 13.14 -11.47
C ARG A 207 -3.84 12.33 -10.21
N ASN A 208 -3.59 12.87 -9.00
CA ASN A 208 -3.92 12.18 -7.77
C ASN A 208 -5.43 11.96 -7.59
N VAL A 209 -6.25 12.93 -8.03
CA VAL A 209 -7.72 12.83 -7.91
C VAL A 209 -8.26 11.67 -8.73
N PHE A 210 -7.63 11.38 -9.86
CA PHE A 210 -8.07 10.37 -10.82
C PHE A 210 -7.28 9.06 -10.74
N SER A 211 -6.30 8.93 -9.83
CA SER A 211 -5.50 7.72 -9.67
C SER A 211 -6.03 6.88 -8.51
N THR A 212 -6.81 5.85 -8.82
CA THR A 212 -7.32 4.90 -7.83
C THR A 212 -6.25 3.91 -7.38
N SER A 213 -5.19 3.74 -8.16
CA SER A 213 -3.97 3.04 -7.77
C SER A 213 -2.78 3.54 -8.58
N CYS A 214 -1.64 3.62 -7.92
CA CYS A 214 -0.37 4.09 -8.46
C CYS A 214 0.65 2.96 -8.31
N PHE A 215 1.17 2.44 -9.43
CA PHE A 215 2.16 1.38 -9.46
C PHE A 215 3.52 1.95 -9.84
N TYR A 216 4.50 1.65 -9.03
CA TYR A 216 5.89 2.06 -9.22
C TYR A 216 6.82 0.86 -9.16
N LEU A 217 7.78 0.82 -10.06
CA LEU A 217 8.93 -0.05 -9.95
C LEU A 217 10.16 0.83 -9.77
N ILE A 218 10.86 0.67 -8.66
CA ILE A 218 12.04 1.47 -8.30
C ILE A 218 13.25 0.58 -8.07
N LYS A 219 14.45 1.11 -8.31
CA LYS A 219 15.70 0.45 -8.00
C LYS A 219 16.70 1.43 -7.40
N PRO A 220 17.69 0.99 -6.62
CA PRO A 220 18.80 1.84 -6.19
C PRO A 220 19.52 2.50 -7.37
N THR A 221 19.98 3.73 -7.20
CA THR A 221 20.77 4.48 -8.19
C THR A 221 22.22 4.00 -8.20
#